data_75d0e6dbe56047de2235db5fb4c230b0
#
_entry.id   75d0e6dbe56047de2235db5fb4c230b0
#
_cell.length_a   1.000
_cell.length_b   1.000
_cell.length_c   1.000
_cell.angle_alpha   90.00
_cell.angle_beta   90.00
_cell.angle_gamma   90.00
#
_symmetry.space_group_name_H-M   'P 1'
#
loop_
_entity.id
_entity.type
_entity.pdbx_description
1 polymer ?
#
loop_
_entity_poly.entity_id
_entity_poly.type
_entity_poly.pdbx_seq_one_letter_code
_entity_poly.pdbx_strand_id
1 'polypeptide(L)'
;MNQDYIKADNWSIIEEGFDVNQVKSSESLFSIGNGAMGQRANFEEHYSGPTFQGSYIAGVYYPDKTRVGWWKNGYPEYFAKVLNAPNWIGINVSINGEALDVFKCKKIE
;
A
#
# COMPACT_ATOMS: atom_id res chain seq x y z
N MET A 1 -2.28 18.50 1.62
CA MET A 1 -2.06 17.29 2.48
C MET A 1 -1.72 17.82 3.86
N ASN A 2 -2.53 17.52 4.85
CA ASN A 2 -2.22 17.88 6.23
C ASN A 2 -1.16 16.89 6.73
N GLN A 3 0.07 17.36 7.00
CA GLN A 3 1.17 16.51 7.47
C GLN A 3 1.22 16.41 9.00
N ASP A 4 0.34 17.12 9.69
CA ASP A 4 0.35 17.23 11.15
C ASP A 4 -0.12 15.96 11.88
N TYR A 5 -0.62 14.95 11.13
CA TYR A 5 -1.06 13.66 11.68
C TYR A 5 0.08 12.63 11.83
N ILE A 6 1.26 12.93 11.28
CA ILE A 6 2.46 12.08 11.39
C ILE A 6 3.44 12.71 12.37
N LYS A 7 3.79 11.96 13.39
CA LYS A 7 4.85 12.30 14.35
C LYS A 7 6.00 11.33 14.23
N ALA A 8 7.21 11.81 14.38
CA ALA A 8 8.41 10.98 14.35
C ALA A 8 9.33 11.30 15.53
N ASP A 9 9.92 10.28 16.10
CA ASP A 9 11.02 10.36 17.04
C ASP A 9 12.23 9.57 16.51
N ASN A 10 13.26 9.35 17.34
CA ASN A 10 14.47 8.64 16.92
C ASN A 10 14.23 7.16 16.58
N TRP A 11 13.12 6.57 16.99
CA TRP A 11 12.86 5.14 16.93
C TRP A 11 11.52 4.79 16.29
N SER A 12 10.60 5.75 16.18
CA SER A 12 9.24 5.48 15.71
C SER A 12 8.71 6.59 14.81
N ILE A 13 7.82 6.18 13.91
CA ILE A 13 6.95 7.06 13.13
C ILE A 13 5.53 6.67 13.52
N ILE A 14 4.75 7.64 13.95
CA ILE A 14 3.43 7.43 14.53
C ILE A 14 2.40 8.19 13.70
N GLU A 15 1.36 7.50 13.27
CA GLU A 15 0.16 8.10 12.71
C GLU A 15 -0.87 8.29 13.85
N GLU A 16 -1.37 9.51 14.03
CA GLU A 16 -2.40 9.80 15.01
C GLU A 16 -3.79 9.84 14.37
N GLY A 17 -4.68 8.99 14.87
CA GLY A 17 -6.05 8.88 14.39
C GLY A 17 -6.18 8.06 13.10
N PHE A 18 -7.38 8.07 12.54
CA PHE A 18 -7.71 7.38 11.30
C PHE A 18 -8.53 8.30 10.39
N ASP A 19 -8.02 8.55 9.18
CA ASP A 19 -8.74 9.27 8.13
C ASP A 19 -8.68 8.47 6.82
N VAL A 20 -9.84 8.04 6.32
CA VAL A 20 -9.98 7.30 5.06
C VAL A 20 -9.29 8.01 3.88
N ASN A 21 -9.28 9.33 3.87
CA ASN A 21 -8.64 10.12 2.80
C ASN A 21 -7.10 10.06 2.86
N GLN A 22 -6.54 9.69 4.02
CA GLN A 22 -5.09 9.61 4.24
C GLN A 22 -4.55 8.18 4.05
N VAL A 23 -5.40 7.15 4.02
CA VAL A 23 -4.99 5.74 3.98
C VAL A 23 -3.95 5.47 2.88
N LYS A 24 -4.19 5.93 1.65
CA LYS A 24 -3.24 5.72 0.54
C LYS A 24 -1.88 6.38 0.75
N SER A 25 -1.86 7.53 1.42
CA SER A 25 -0.61 8.23 1.77
C SER A 25 0.12 7.50 2.89
N SER A 26 -0.61 7.08 3.93
CA SER A 26 -0.06 6.31 5.05
C SER A 26 0.52 4.97 4.60
N GLU A 27 -0.16 4.25 3.71
CA GLU A 27 0.34 3.02 3.08
C GLU A 27 1.72 3.22 2.42
N SER A 28 1.97 4.38 1.84
CA SER A 28 3.26 4.71 1.22
C SER A 28 4.31 5.10 2.26
N LEU A 29 3.94 5.95 3.23
CA LEU A 29 4.87 6.50 4.23
C LEU A 29 5.41 5.42 5.17
N PHE A 30 4.58 4.43 5.52
CA PHE A 30 4.94 3.32 6.40
C PHE A 30 5.39 2.05 5.65
N SER A 31 5.63 2.15 4.35
CA SER A 31 6.16 1.03 3.57
C SER A 31 7.53 0.58 4.08
N ILE A 32 7.75 -0.72 4.07
CA ILE A 32 9.01 -1.34 4.46
C ILE A 32 9.57 -2.23 3.35
N GLY A 33 10.87 -2.46 3.37
CA GLY A 33 11.52 -3.36 2.41
C GLY A 33 12.92 -3.74 2.85
N ASN A 34 13.43 -4.83 2.31
CA ASN A 34 14.76 -5.37 2.61
C ASN A 34 15.65 -5.54 1.36
N GLY A 35 15.25 -4.96 0.24
CA GLY A 35 15.93 -5.10 -1.05
C GLY A 35 15.51 -6.31 -1.88
N ALA A 36 14.94 -7.35 -1.27
CA ALA A 36 14.40 -8.53 -1.95
C ALA A 36 12.87 -8.54 -1.97
N MET A 37 12.25 -7.98 -0.94
CA MET A 37 10.81 -7.88 -0.78
C MET A 37 10.43 -6.47 -0.31
N GLY A 38 9.26 -6.01 -0.68
CA GLY A 38 8.67 -4.75 -0.23
C GLY A 38 7.21 -4.94 0.12
N GLN A 39 6.76 -4.23 1.15
CA GLN A 39 5.40 -4.25 1.62
C GLN A 39 4.91 -2.83 1.87
N ARG A 40 3.79 -2.45 1.25
CA ARG A 40 3.07 -1.24 1.62
C ARG A 40 2.35 -1.47 2.95
N ALA A 41 2.18 -0.41 3.72
CA ALA A 41 1.53 -0.49 5.04
C ALA A 41 -0.01 -0.52 4.92
N ASN A 42 -0.53 -1.45 4.14
CA ASN A 42 -1.96 -1.72 4.09
C ASN A 42 -2.39 -2.53 5.32
N PHE A 43 -3.68 -2.45 5.64
CA PHE A 43 -4.23 -3.21 6.76
C PHE A 43 -3.98 -4.71 6.60
N GLU A 44 -3.68 -5.38 7.70
CA GLU A 44 -3.59 -6.83 7.77
C GLU A 44 -4.98 -7.45 7.72
N GLU A 45 -5.94 -6.82 8.38
CA GLU A 45 -7.35 -7.18 8.36
C GLU A 45 -8.01 -6.75 7.05
N HIS A 46 -9.14 -7.39 6.74
CA HIS A 46 -9.92 -7.01 5.57
C HIS A 46 -10.37 -5.54 5.65
N TYR A 47 -10.09 -4.81 4.58
CA TYR A 47 -10.45 -3.40 4.42
C TYR A 47 -11.07 -3.17 3.03
N SER A 48 -12.35 -2.79 2.99
CA SER A 48 -13.10 -2.55 1.74
C SER A 48 -13.02 -1.10 1.24
N GLY A 49 -12.34 -0.22 1.96
CA GLY A 49 -12.18 1.19 1.60
C GLY A 49 -11.11 1.45 0.55
N PRO A 50 -10.86 2.72 0.22
CA PRO A 50 -9.85 3.11 -0.76
C PRO A 50 -8.44 2.72 -0.30
N THR A 51 -7.74 1.92 -1.09
CA THR A 51 -6.39 1.43 -0.77
C THR A 51 -5.55 1.28 -2.02
N PHE A 52 -4.23 1.34 -1.85
CA PHE A 52 -3.20 0.93 -2.81
C PHE A 52 -2.32 -0.17 -2.19
N GLN A 53 -2.97 -1.19 -1.65
CA GLN A 53 -2.24 -2.32 -1.07
C GLN A 53 -1.22 -2.88 -2.06
N GLY A 54 -0.07 -3.29 -1.54
CA GLY A 54 1.01 -3.82 -2.36
C GLY A 54 1.99 -4.67 -1.59
N SER A 55 2.26 -5.84 -2.14
CA SER A 55 3.29 -6.77 -1.73
C SER A 55 4.15 -7.07 -2.94
N TYR A 56 5.45 -6.87 -2.85
CA TYR A 56 6.36 -6.91 -3.99
C TYR A 56 7.55 -7.81 -3.73
N ILE A 57 7.99 -8.50 -4.79
CA ILE A 57 9.22 -9.31 -4.78
C ILE A 57 10.13 -8.78 -5.88
N ALA A 58 11.40 -8.58 -5.58
CA ALA A 58 12.39 -8.13 -6.54
C ALA A 58 12.50 -9.10 -7.72
N GLY A 59 12.58 -8.56 -8.93
CA GLY A 59 12.68 -9.36 -10.15
C GLY A 59 11.35 -9.90 -10.70
N VAL A 60 10.23 -9.68 -10.00
CA VAL A 60 8.90 -10.06 -10.50
C VAL A 60 8.28 -8.85 -11.19
N TYR A 61 8.25 -8.88 -12.50
CA TYR A 61 7.73 -7.80 -13.33
C TYR A 61 7.13 -8.32 -14.64
N TYR A 62 6.37 -7.46 -15.30
CA TYR A 62 5.83 -7.68 -16.64
C TYR A 62 6.35 -6.60 -17.59
N PRO A 63 6.87 -6.95 -18.79
CA PRO A 63 7.21 -5.96 -19.79
C PRO A 63 5.94 -5.36 -20.39
N ASP A 64 5.72 -4.08 -20.14
CA ASP A 64 4.58 -3.34 -20.69
C ASP A 64 5.07 -2.30 -21.69
N LYS A 65 4.24 -2.03 -22.71
CA LYS A 65 4.60 -1.08 -23.76
C LYS A 65 4.48 0.35 -23.23
N THR A 66 5.50 1.16 -23.50
CA THR A 66 5.49 2.57 -23.10
C THR A 66 4.35 3.31 -23.80
N ARG A 67 3.48 3.94 -23.00
CA ARG A 67 2.31 4.69 -23.46
C ARG A 67 2.52 6.19 -23.24
N VAL A 68 3.45 6.77 -24.00
CA VAL A 68 3.61 8.24 -24.03
C VAL A 68 2.93 8.78 -25.28
N GLY A 69 2.20 9.88 -25.16
CA GLY A 69 1.46 10.49 -26.27
C GLY A 69 2.34 11.05 -27.39
N TRP A 70 3.63 11.13 -27.15
CA TRP A 70 4.64 11.53 -28.12
C TRP A 70 6.01 10.90 -27.72
N TRP A 71 6.80 10.53 -28.71
CA TRP A 71 8.10 9.91 -28.51
C TRP A 71 9.19 10.98 -28.41
N LYS A 72 9.98 10.94 -27.34
CA LYS A 72 11.28 11.59 -27.26
C LYS A 72 12.37 10.57 -27.56
N ASN A 73 13.43 11.01 -28.22
CA ASN A 73 14.63 10.20 -28.36
C ASN A 73 15.12 9.72 -26.99
N GLY A 74 15.32 8.42 -26.86
CA GLY A 74 15.79 7.78 -25.64
C GLY A 74 14.72 7.12 -24.76
N TYR A 75 13.43 7.20 -25.10
CA TYR A 75 12.42 6.40 -24.42
C TYR A 75 12.45 4.95 -24.91
N PRO A 76 12.51 3.97 -24.01
CA PRO A 76 12.41 2.56 -24.39
C PRO A 76 11.01 2.22 -24.91
N GLU A 77 10.93 1.28 -25.84
CA GLU A 77 9.63 0.78 -26.33
C GLU A 77 8.85 0.04 -25.25
N TYR A 78 9.55 -0.65 -24.38
CA TYR A 78 9.00 -1.40 -23.24
C TYR A 78 9.62 -0.95 -21.93
N PHE A 79 8.86 -1.03 -20.86
CA PHE A 79 9.32 -0.82 -19.48
C PHE A 79 8.93 -2.00 -18.60
N ALA A 80 9.65 -2.20 -17.52
CA ALA A 80 9.32 -3.21 -16.52
C ALA A 80 8.21 -2.69 -15.61
N LYS A 81 7.03 -3.30 -15.68
CA LYS A 81 5.90 -3.01 -14.79
C LYS A 81 5.95 -3.97 -13.61
N VAL A 82 6.16 -3.43 -12.42
CA VAL A 82 6.17 -4.22 -11.19
C VAL A 82 4.79 -4.82 -10.94
N LEU A 83 4.76 -6.10 -10.61
CA LEU A 83 3.54 -6.84 -10.31
C LEU A 83 3.39 -7.00 -8.80
N ASN A 84 2.14 -6.94 -8.33
CA ASN A 84 1.80 -7.34 -6.97
C ASN A 84 2.01 -8.85 -6.81
N ALA A 85 2.68 -9.24 -5.73
CA ALA A 85 2.69 -10.61 -5.22
C ALA A 85 1.38 -10.88 -4.42
N PRO A 86 1.11 -12.12 -4.03
CA PRO A 86 0.04 -12.42 -3.09
C PRO A 86 0.19 -11.61 -1.80
N ASN A 87 -0.92 -11.18 -1.22
CA ASN A 87 -0.91 -10.47 0.06
C ASN A 87 -0.60 -11.46 1.20
N TRP A 88 0.66 -11.47 1.64
CA TRP A 88 1.12 -12.39 2.71
C TRP A 88 0.87 -11.88 4.13
N ILE A 89 0.42 -10.65 4.30
CA ILE A 89 0.06 -10.11 5.61
C ILE A 89 -1.46 -10.21 5.91
N GLY A 90 -2.27 -10.60 4.92
CA GLY A 90 -3.73 -10.58 5.03
C GLY A 90 -4.27 -11.54 6.08
N ILE A 91 -5.10 -11.04 6.99
CA ILE A 91 -5.81 -11.80 8.02
C ILE A 91 -7.31 -11.60 7.84
N ASN A 92 -8.05 -12.69 7.78
CA ASN A 92 -9.50 -12.67 7.78
C ASN A 92 -10.04 -13.06 9.16
N VAL A 93 -10.79 -12.17 9.77
CA VAL A 93 -11.43 -12.40 11.06
C VAL A 93 -12.94 -12.39 10.88
N SER A 94 -13.63 -13.36 11.44
CA SER A 94 -15.09 -13.37 11.50
C SER A 94 -15.56 -13.71 12.90
N ILE A 95 -16.63 -13.03 13.37
CA ILE A 95 -17.24 -13.23 14.68
C ILE A 95 -18.71 -13.56 14.44
N ASN A 96 -19.16 -14.74 14.91
CA ASN A 96 -20.53 -15.21 14.73
C ASN A 96 -21.01 -15.18 13.26
N GLY A 97 -20.09 -15.43 12.29
CA GLY A 97 -20.41 -15.43 10.86
C GLY A 97 -20.35 -14.06 10.19
N GLU A 98 -20.11 -12.99 10.93
CA GLU A 98 -19.87 -11.66 10.38
C GLU A 98 -18.38 -11.41 10.20
N ALA A 99 -17.97 -11.06 8.98
CA ALA A 99 -16.58 -10.73 8.68
C ALA A 99 -16.23 -9.34 9.20
N LEU A 100 -15.08 -9.23 9.86
CA LEU A 100 -14.52 -7.93 10.25
C LEU A 100 -14.09 -7.17 8.98
N ASP A 101 -14.53 -5.93 8.88
CA ASP A 101 -14.08 -4.98 7.86
C ASP A 101 -13.72 -3.67 8.55
N VAL A 102 -12.44 -3.33 8.52
CA VAL A 102 -11.91 -2.12 9.18
C VAL A 102 -12.61 -0.85 8.69
N PHE A 103 -12.97 -0.79 7.40
CA PHE A 103 -13.67 0.36 6.83
C PHE A 103 -15.06 0.60 7.42
N LYS A 104 -15.70 -0.45 7.95
CA LYS A 104 -17.04 -0.41 8.56
C LYS A 104 -17.00 -0.29 10.07
N CYS A 105 -15.82 -0.32 10.69
CA CYS A 105 -15.68 -0.17 12.13
C CYS A 105 -16.12 1.24 12.57
N LYS A 106 -16.84 1.31 13.68
CA LYS A 106 -17.30 2.59 14.25
C LYS A 106 -16.16 3.34 14.97
N LYS A 107 -15.16 2.63 15.43
CA LYS A 107 -14.01 3.14 16.17
C LYS A 107 -12.77 2.34 15.82
N ILE A 108 -11.69 3.05 15.52
CA ILE A 108 -10.34 2.52 15.28
C ILE A 108 -9.39 3.30 16.18
N GLU A 109 -8.60 2.60 16.97
CA GLU A 109 -7.58 3.18 17.87
C GLU A 109 -6.23 2.55 17.61
#